data_65d05687359609a7c6627eb43f8969b2
#
_entry.id   65d05687359609a7c6627eb43f8969b2
#
_cell.length_a   1.000
_cell.length_b   1.000
_cell.length_c   1.000
_cell.angle_alpha   90.00
_cell.angle_beta   90.00
_cell.angle_gamma   90.00
#
_symmetry.space_group_name_H-M   'P 1'
#
loop_
_entity.id
_entity.type
_entity.pdbx_description
1 polymer ?
#
loop_
_entity_poly.entity_id
_entity_poly.type
_entity_poly.pdbx_seq_one_letter_code
_entity_poly.pdbx_strand_id
1 'polypeptide(L)'
;MMGGMGAQQSAGQNFGGFDFRQTAGNSSRQQRRTTQPKTEDLDITKNLNVTAKEIFDGKPISVTFNEMEKCTQCHGGTYCANCGGTGIVSHSRSVKVKLPKGVSEGKKVRLKGEGKTDAYGNKGDLYLVVHFKDNEYEFDGDNLIKEVDITPPEAVLGCSKEIETLHGKINIKIPAGVSSGQSLRLKQMGLPKTSGYGDLNAKIKIVVPKNMSKEVIDLYKKIQSLS
;
A
#
# COMPACT_ATOMS: atom_id res chain seq x y z
N MET A 1 66.71 -38.74 6.47
CA MET A 1 67.53 -38.61 7.71
C MET A 1 66.51 -38.52 8.81
N MET A 2 66.32 -39.63 9.49
CA MET A 2 66.71 -39.89 10.84
C MET A 2 65.88 -39.06 11.80
N GLY A 3 65.05 -39.60 12.61
CA GLY A 3 65.07 -40.63 13.62
C GLY A 3 64.55 -39.98 14.85
N GLY A 4 63.84 -40.53 15.71
CA GLY A 4 63.57 -41.74 16.33
C GLY A 4 62.73 -41.45 17.54
N MET A 5 61.77 -42.22 17.80
CA MET A 5 61.68 -43.18 18.90
C MET A 5 61.75 -42.66 20.37
N GLY A 6 60.71 -43.07 21.08
CA GLY A 6 60.79 -43.57 22.46
C GLY A 6 59.63 -43.12 23.31
N ALA A 7 58.58 -43.80 23.53
CA ALA A 7 58.33 -45.03 24.34
C ALA A 7 58.29 -44.82 25.86
N GLN A 8 57.17 -45.35 26.39
CA GLN A 8 56.97 -45.99 27.72
C GLN A 8 56.47 -45.10 28.86
N GLN A 9 55.25 -45.32 29.26
CA GLN A 9 54.72 -46.14 30.36
C GLN A 9 55.13 -45.72 31.76
N SER A 10 54.19 -45.36 32.60
CA SER A 10 53.84 -46.24 33.74
C SER A 10 52.68 -45.67 34.57
N ALA A 11 51.91 -46.59 35.05
CA ALA A 11 50.75 -46.47 35.91
C ALA A 11 51.12 -45.95 37.33
N GLY A 12 50.12 -45.30 37.95
CA GLY A 12 50.15 -44.98 39.36
C GLY A 12 48.77 -44.64 39.88
N GLN A 13 48.10 -45.66 40.37
CA GLN A 13 46.90 -45.50 41.21
C GLN A 13 47.29 -44.78 42.49
N ASN A 14 46.50 -43.76 42.86
CA ASN A 14 46.40 -43.50 44.30
C ASN A 14 45.04 -42.96 44.69
N PHE A 15 44.51 -43.65 45.66
CA PHE A 15 43.25 -43.44 46.36
C PHE A 15 43.37 -42.23 47.31
N GLY A 16 42.29 -41.53 47.55
CA GLY A 16 42.03 -40.90 48.85
C GLY A 16 41.97 -39.39 48.87
N GLY A 17 40.82 -38.88 49.30
CA GLY A 17 40.74 -37.52 49.82
C GLY A 17 39.40 -36.82 49.48
N PHE A 18 38.42 -37.15 50.29
CA PHE A 18 37.19 -36.29 50.36
C PHE A 18 37.60 -35.00 51.07
N ASP A 19 37.72 -33.92 50.34
CA ASP A 19 37.82 -32.60 50.93
C ASP A 19 36.48 -31.82 50.66
N PHE A 20 35.70 -31.82 51.72
CA PHE A 20 34.45 -31.01 51.78
C PHE A 20 34.91 -29.60 52.19
N ARG A 21 35.21 -28.78 51.15
CA ARG A 21 35.34 -27.34 51.33
C ARG A 21 34.14 -26.61 50.71
N GLN A 22 33.34 -26.17 51.63
CA GLN A 22 32.35 -25.12 51.50
C GLN A 22 32.89 -23.94 50.66
N THR A 23 32.43 -23.82 49.44
CA THR A 23 32.53 -22.55 48.70
C THR A 23 31.13 -22.02 48.53
N ALA A 24 30.95 -20.88 49.16
CA ALA A 24 29.72 -20.07 49.15
C ALA A 24 29.19 -19.86 47.74
N GLY A 25 27.91 -20.16 47.60
CA GLY A 25 27.19 -20.01 46.36
C GLY A 25 27.17 -18.58 45.84
N ASN A 26 27.62 -18.41 44.64
CA ASN A 26 27.22 -17.29 43.82
C ASN A 26 26.06 -17.76 42.94
N SER A 27 24.87 -17.69 43.48
CA SER A 27 23.63 -17.90 42.73
C SER A 27 23.47 -16.74 41.76
N SER A 28 24.11 -16.89 40.59
CA SER A 28 23.72 -16.10 39.41
C SER A 28 22.25 -16.38 39.15
N ARG A 29 21.40 -15.45 39.59
CA ARG A 29 20.01 -15.33 39.14
C ARG A 29 20.07 -15.20 37.62
N GLN A 30 19.97 -16.33 36.93
CA GLN A 30 19.51 -16.32 35.54
C GLN A 30 18.12 -15.64 35.54
N GLN A 31 18.12 -14.34 35.23
CA GLN A 31 16.93 -13.67 34.80
C GLN A 31 16.40 -14.51 33.64
N ARG A 32 15.35 -15.28 33.91
CA ARG A 32 14.45 -15.76 32.86
C ARG A 32 13.98 -14.51 32.14
N ARG A 33 14.63 -14.18 31.01
CA ARG A 33 14.06 -13.35 30.01
C ARG A 33 12.78 -14.07 29.60
N THR A 34 11.66 -13.64 30.15
CA THR A 34 10.33 -13.90 29.59
C THR A 34 10.41 -13.31 28.19
N THR A 35 10.67 -14.15 27.20
CA THR A 35 10.41 -13.84 25.80
C THR A 35 8.92 -13.55 25.74
N GLN A 36 8.59 -12.26 25.72
CA GLN A 36 7.24 -11.85 25.33
C GLN A 36 6.98 -12.53 23.98
N PRO A 37 5.86 -13.21 23.82
CA PRO A 37 5.51 -13.80 22.53
C PRO A 37 5.55 -12.68 21.49
N LYS A 38 6.28 -12.91 20.40
CA LYS A 38 6.36 -11.98 19.28
C LYS A 38 4.93 -11.70 18.81
N THR A 39 4.51 -10.48 18.93
CA THR A 39 3.19 -9.99 18.47
C THR A 39 3.08 -10.01 16.94
N GLU A 40 4.14 -10.39 16.23
CA GLU A 40 4.19 -10.44 14.75
C GLU A 40 3.12 -11.35 14.13
N ASP A 41 2.71 -12.43 14.81
CA ASP A 41 1.66 -13.35 14.33
C ASP A 41 0.23 -12.76 14.43
N LEU A 42 0.06 -11.69 15.21
CA LEU A 42 -1.22 -11.01 15.40
C LEU A 42 -1.40 -9.83 14.45
N ASP A 43 -0.34 -9.44 13.76
CA ASP A 43 -0.37 -8.33 12.82
C ASP A 43 -1.08 -8.73 11.53
N ILE A 44 -1.82 -7.80 10.97
CA ILE A 44 -2.53 -7.97 9.70
C ILE A 44 -1.96 -6.98 8.69
N THR A 45 -1.68 -7.45 7.48
CA THR A 45 -1.35 -6.57 6.35
C THR A 45 -2.47 -6.64 5.33
N LYS A 46 -2.99 -5.47 4.91
CA LYS A 46 -4.04 -5.33 3.90
C LYS A 46 -3.68 -4.25 2.89
N ASN A 47 -4.14 -4.42 1.67
CA ASN A 47 -4.02 -3.40 0.64
C ASN A 47 -5.15 -2.39 0.79
N LEU A 48 -4.81 -1.11 0.67
CA LEU A 48 -5.73 0.01 0.67
C LEU A 48 -5.64 0.71 -0.69
N ASN A 49 -6.64 0.49 -1.53
CA ASN A 49 -6.76 1.23 -2.79
C ASN A 49 -7.35 2.61 -2.50
N VAL A 50 -6.70 3.64 -3.01
CA VAL A 50 -7.11 5.04 -2.82
C VAL A 50 -7.13 5.77 -4.15
N THR A 51 -8.11 6.64 -4.29
CA THR A 51 -8.27 7.52 -5.45
C THR A 51 -7.56 8.86 -5.25
N ALA A 52 -7.26 9.55 -6.33
CA ALA A 52 -6.67 10.90 -6.29
C ALA A 52 -7.51 11.87 -5.45
N LYS A 53 -8.84 11.77 -5.55
CA LYS A 53 -9.79 12.59 -4.80
C LYS A 53 -9.75 12.34 -3.30
N GLU A 54 -9.66 11.08 -2.87
CA GLU A 54 -9.54 10.72 -1.44
C GLU A 54 -8.24 11.22 -0.82
N ILE A 55 -7.14 11.17 -1.57
CA ILE A 55 -5.85 11.71 -1.14
C ILE A 55 -5.92 13.25 -1.05
N PHE A 56 -6.55 13.89 -2.05
CA PHE A 56 -6.71 15.34 -2.11
C PHE A 56 -7.58 15.87 -0.96
N ASP A 57 -8.74 15.26 -0.75
CA ASP A 57 -9.68 15.66 0.30
C ASP A 57 -9.10 15.43 1.71
N GLY A 58 -8.23 14.45 1.89
CA GLY A 58 -7.63 14.09 3.17
C GLY A 58 -8.66 13.65 4.22
N LYS A 59 -9.86 13.24 3.76
CA LYS A 59 -10.92 12.74 4.62
C LYS A 59 -10.58 11.34 5.14
N PRO A 60 -11.10 10.92 6.30
CA PRO A 60 -10.96 9.56 6.77
C PRO A 60 -11.63 8.57 5.81
N ILE A 61 -10.88 7.55 5.39
CA ILE A 61 -11.34 6.47 4.52
C ILE A 61 -11.78 5.32 5.42
N SER A 62 -12.96 4.75 5.17
CA SER A 62 -13.43 3.57 5.88
C SER A 62 -12.92 2.30 5.21
N VAL A 63 -12.07 1.56 5.92
CA VAL A 63 -11.54 0.27 5.45
C VAL A 63 -12.31 -0.84 6.13
N THR A 64 -13.00 -1.66 5.34
CA THR A 64 -13.74 -2.81 5.86
C THR A 64 -12.96 -4.08 5.58
N PHE A 65 -12.80 -4.92 6.58
CA PHE A 65 -12.17 -6.24 6.46
C PHE A 65 -12.86 -7.25 7.36
N ASN A 66 -12.76 -8.52 6.99
CA ASN A 66 -13.30 -9.60 7.78
C ASN A 66 -12.25 -10.05 8.80
N GLU A 67 -12.63 -10.04 10.07
CA GLU A 67 -11.83 -10.56 11.17
C GLU A 67 -12.44 -11.91 11.59
N MET A 68 -11.57 -12.89 11.81
CA MET A 68 -11.99 -14.20 12.31
C MET A 68 -11.81 -14.21 13.82
N GLU A 69 -12.91 -14.36 14.54
CA GLU A 69 -12.93 -14.44 15.99
C GLU A 69 -13.41 -15.80 16.46
N LYS A 70 -12.99 -16.19 17.67
CA LYS A 70 -13.51 -17.41 18.30
C LYS A 70 -15.00 -17.26 18.55
N CYS A 71 -15.76 -18.31 18.24
CA CYS A 71 -17.19 -18.34 18.51
C CYS A 71 -17.44 -18.26 20.02
N THR A 72 -18.15 -17.23 20.46
CA THR A 72 -18.50 -17.02 21.87
C THR A 72 -19.60 -17.95 22.37
N GLN A 73 -20.35 -18.60 21.46
CA GLN A 73 -21.47 -19.47 21.83
C GLN A 73 -21.05 -20.91 22.11
N CYS A 74 -20.06 -21.45 21.41
CA CYS A 74 -19.69 -22.86 21.55
C CYS A 74 -18.33 -23.11 22.21
N HIS A 75 -17.51 -22.08 22.40
CA HIS A 75 -16.16 -22.19 22.95
C HIS A 75 -15.33 -23.36 22.38
N GLY A 76 -15.58 -23.71 21.10
CA GLY A 76 -14.92 -24.82 20.41
C GLY A 76 -15.71 -26.16 20.39
N GLY A 77 -16.98 -26.17 20.76
CA GLY A 77 -17.84 -27.36 20.68
C GLY A 77 -18.22 -27.73 19.24
N THR A 78 -18.44 -29.03 18.99
CA THR A 78 -18.64 -29.65 17.67
C THR A 78 -19.97 -29.29 16.98
N TYR A 79 -20.98 -28.88 17.72
CA TYR A 79 -22.28 -28.48 17.18
C TYR A 79 -22.64 -27.06 17.61
N CYS A 80 -22.59 -26.13 16.70
CA CYS A 80 -22.95 -24.73 16.96
C CYS A 80 -23.61 -24.13 15.72
N ALA A 81 -24.84 -23.67 15.87
CA ALA A 81 -25.58 -23.02 14.78
C ALA A 81 -24.94 -21.73 14.30
N ASN A 82 -24.17 -21.04 15.16
CA ASN A 82 -23.52 -19.77 14.82
C ASN A 82 -22.22 -19.92 13.98
N CYS A 83 -21.40 -20.93 14.27
CA CYS A 83 -20.14 -21.16 13.56
C CYS A 83 -20.13 -22.43 12.69
N GLY A 84 -21.23 -23.17 12.64
CA GLY A 84 -21.30 -24.44 11.91
C GLY A 84 -20.34 -25.53 12.42
N GLY A 85 -19.90 -25.45 13.68
CA GLY A 85 -18.95 -26.40 14.28
C GLY A 85 -17.48 -26.03 14.05
N THR A 86 -17.16 -24.93 13.34
CA THR A 86 -15.77 -24.51 13.06
C THR A 86 -15.10 -23.86 14.28
N GLY A 87 -15.86 -23.42 15.28
CA GLY A 87 -15.35 -22.68 16.43
C GLY A 87 -14.93 -21.24 16.12
N ILE A 88 -15.07 -20.80 14.87
CA ILE A 88 -14.65 -19.48 14.37
C ILE A 88 -15.82 -18.82 13.66
N VAL A 89 -16.02 -17.54 13.89
CA VAL A 89 -16.99 -16.69 13.19
C VAL A 89 -16.27 -15.54 12.50
N SER A 90 -16.74 -15.19 11.31
CA SER A 90 -16.22 -14.03 10.57
C SER A 90 -17.09 -12.81 10.85
N HIS A 91 -16.49 -11.77 11.40
CA HIS A 91 -17.12 -10.47 11.61
C HIS A 91 -16.54 -9.44 10.67
N SER A 92 -17.43 -8.65 10.06
CA SER A 92 -17.02 -7.50 9.25
C SER A 92 -16.72 -6.32 10.17
N ARG A 93 -15.47 -5.85 10.15
CA ARG A 93 -15.01 -4.71 10.93
C ARG A 93 -14.64 -3.56 10.01
N SER A 94 -15.03 -2.34 10.38
CA SER A 94 -14.72 -1.14 9.64
C SER A 94 -13.87 -0.20 10.49
N VAL A 95 -12.71 0.19 9.97
CA VAL A 95 -11.78 1.11 10.63
C VAL A 95 -11.62 2.36 9.78
N LYS A 96 -11.72 3.54 10.41
CA LYS A 96 -11.52 4.83 9.75
C LYS A 96 -10.05 5.20 9.77
N VAL A 97 -9.47 5.38 8.59
CA VAL A 97 -8.05 5.68 8.39
C VAL A 97 -7.89 7.05 7.77
N LYS A 98 -7.10 7.91 8.39
CA LYS A 98 -6.71 9.20 7.82
C LYS A 98 -5.31 9.07 7.22
N LEU A 99 -5.21 9.33 5.92
CA LEU A 99 -3.93 9.33 5.24
C LEU A 99 -3.17 10.65 5.52
N PRO A 100 -1.86 10.60 5.74
CA PRO A 100 -1.04 11.80 5.83
C PRO A 100 -0.90 12.46 4.45
N LYS A 101 -0.70 13.78 4.42
CA LYS A 101 -0.36 14.50 3.19
C LYS A 101 0.98 14.00 2.64
N GLY A 102 1.09 13.90 1.31
CA GLY A 102 2.30 13.38 0.65
C GLY A 102 2.49 11.87 0.87
N VAL A 103 1.38 11.13 0.97
CA VAL A 103 1.45 9.68 0.97
C VAL A 103 1.93 9.19 -0.40
N SER A 104 2.86 8.23 -0.42
CA SER A 104 3.39 7.64 -1.66
C SER A 104 2.81 6.25 -1.88
N GLU A 105 2.83 5.80 -3.12
CA GLU A 105 2.50 4.42 -3.50
C GLU A 105 3.35 3.43 -2.70
N GLY A 106 2.73 2.34 -2.24
CA GLY A 106 3.39 1.29 -1.45
C GLY A 106 3.70 1.66 0.01
N LYS A 107 3.37 2.88 0.45
CA LYS A 107 3.61 3.29 1.84
C LYS A 107 2.74 2.48 2.79
N LYS A 108 3.36 1.97 3.87
CA LYS A 108 2.65 1.26 4.94
C LYS A 108 2.18 2.24 6.00
N VAL A 109 0.88 2.22 6.29
CA VAL A 109 0.24 2.97 7.38
C VAL A 109 -0.09 1.99 8.49
N ARG A 110 0.49 2.20 9.67
CA ARG A 110 0.26 1.35 10.86
C ARG A 110 -0.90 1.89 11.68
N LEU A 111 -1.83 1.03 11.99
CA LEU A 111 -2.93 1.27 12.91
C LEU A 111 -2.74 0.39 14.14
N LYS A 112 -2.33 1.01 15.23
CA LYS A 112 -1.99 0.31 16.47
C LYS A 112 -3.22 -0.35 17.10
N GLY A 113 -3.09 -1.65 17.43
CA GLY A 113 -4.14 -2.41 18.11
C GLY A 113 -5.36 -2.76 17.25
N GLU A 114 -5.25 -2.62 15.91
CA GLU A 114 -6.31 -2.94 14.95
C GLU A 114 -6.04 -4.26 14.18
N GLY A 115 -5.05 -5.04 14.64
CA GLY A 115 -4.75 -6.39 14.16
C GLY A 115 -5.63 -7.47 14.79
N LYS A 116 -5.19 -8.72 14.71
CA LYS A 116 -5.87 -9.87 15.33
C LYS A 116 -5.79 -9.78 16.85
N THR A 117 -6.80 -10.36 17.51
CA THR A 117 -6.80 -10.53 18.95
C THR A 117 -6.50 -11.99 19.30
N ASP A 118 -5.58 -12.25 20.22
CA ASP A 118 -5.28 -13.60 20.71
C ASP A 118 -6.27 -14.05 21.80
N ALA A 119 -6.06 -15.28 22.29
CA ALA A 119 -6.89 -15.85 23.36
C ALA A 119 -6.72 -15.14 24.71
N TYR A 120 -5.66 -14.35 24.87
CA TYR A 120 -5.32 -13.64 26.10
C TYR A 120 -5.72 -12.16 26.05
N GLY A 121 -6.32 -11.72 24.93
CA GLY A 121 -6.75 -10.32 24.74
C GLY A 121 -5.65 -9.39 24.22
N ASN A 122 -4.46 -9.93 23.85
CA ASN A 122 -3.43 -9.13 23.20
C ASN A 122 -3.84 -8.84 21.76
N LYS A 123 -3.63 -7.60 21.32
CA LYS A 123 -3.98 -7.15 19.97
C LYS A 123 -2.70 -6.86 19.18
N GLY A 124 -2.67 -7.36 17.96
CA GLY A 124 -1.68 -6.97 16.95
C GLY A 124 -2.01 -5.64 16.31
N ASP A 125 -1.24 -5.29 15.31
CA ASP A 125 -1.41 -4.05 14.53
C ASP A 125 -1.92 -4.36 13.12
N LEU A 126 -2.63 -3.39 12.55
CA LEU A 126 -3.03 -3.44 11.15
C LEU A 126 -2.10 -2.56 10.31
N TYR A 127 -1.47 -3.15 9.33
CA TYR A 127 -0.65 -2.46 8.34
C TYR A 127 -1.43 -2.35 7.03
N LEU A 128 -1.67 -1.13 6.61
CA LEU A 128 -2.31 -0.84 5.33
C LEU A 128 -1.24 -0.41 4.33
N VAL A 129 -1.12 -1.18 3.25
CA VAL A 129 -0.27 -0.83 2.11
C VAL A 129 -1.10 -0.02 1.15
N VAL A 130 -0.72 1.25 0.96
CA VAL A 130 -1.45 2.18 0.10
C VAL A 130 -1.16 1.86 -1.36
N HIS A 131 -2.21 1.67 -2.15
CA HIS A 131 -2.15 1.51 -3.60
C HIS A 131 -2.99 2.58 -4.27
N PHE A 132 -2.39 3.27 -5.21
CA PHE A 132 -3.07 4.30 -5.98
C PHE A 132 -3.86 3.65 -7.12
N LYS A 133 -5.18 3.82 -7.10
CA LYS A 133 -6.06 3.29 -8.13
C LYS A 133 -7.17 4.29 -8.45
N ASP A 134 -7.10 4.86 -9.64
CA ASP A 134 -8.07 5.84 -10.12
C ASP A 134 -8.43 5.52 -11.58
N ASN A 135 -9.62 5.91 -12.01
CA ASN A 135 -10.08 5.73 -13.38
C ASN A 135 -9.87 6.97 -14.25
N GLU A 136 -9.70 8.14 -13.63
CA GLU A 136 -9.56 9.42 -14.32
C GLU A 136 -8.11 9.93 -14.34
N TYR A 137 -7.30 9.48 -13.37
CA TYR A 137 -5.95 9.96 -13.18
C TYR A 137 -4.95 8.81 -13.16
N GLU A 138 -3.86 8.98 -13.90
CA GLU A 138 -2.65 8.19 -13.73
C GLU A 138 -1.71 8.92 -12.77
N PHE A 139 -1.01 8.16 -11.92
CA PHE A 139 -0.14 8.71 -10.90
C PHE A 139 1.33 8.69 -11.36
N ASP A 140 1.99 9.82 -11.22
CA ASP A 140 3.44 9.97 -11.43
C ASP A 140 4.04 10.64 -10.19
N GLY A 141 4.24 9.83 -9.15
CA GLY A 141 4.58 10.32 -7.82
C GLY A 141 3.48 11.20 -7.24
N ASP A 142 3.80 12.47 -6.99
CA ASP A 142 2.83 13.47 -6.53
C ASP A 142 2.14 14.22 -7.68
N ASN A 143 2.60 13.99 -8.92
CA ASN A 143 1.97 14.55 -10.09
C ASN A 143 0.86 13.63 -10.59
N LEU A 144 -0.08 14.22 -11.30
CA LEU A 144 -1.18 13.50 -11.92
C LEU A 144 -1.11 13.65 -13.44
N ILE A 145 -1.54 12.61 -14.14
CA ILE A 145 -1.74 12.65 -15.58
C ILE A 145 -3.23 12.42 -15.83
N LYS A 146 -3.85 13.30 -16.60
CA LYS A 146 -5.24 13.18 -17.03
C LYS A 146 -5.32 13.26 -18.54
N GLU A 147 -5.99 12.29 -19.17
CA GLU A 147 -6.28 12.36 -20.60
C GLU A 147 -7.33 13.43 -20.87
N VAL A 148 -7.11 14.22 -21.90
CA VAL A 148 -8.02 15.25 -22.38
C VAL A 148 -8.34 14.97 -23.83
N ASP A 149 -9.57 14.52 -24.07
CA ASP A 149 -10.05 14.20 -25.40
C ASP A 149 -10.33 15.48 -26.18
N ILE A 150 -9.76 15.61 -27.39
CA ILE A 150 -10.05 16.68 -28.33
C ILE A 150 -10.39 16.10 -29.70
N THR A 151 -11.11 16.86 -30.49
CA THR A 151 -11.41 16.49 -31.89
C THR A 151 -10.28 16.89 -32.84
N PRO A 152 -10.15 16.26 -34.01
CA PRO A 152 -9.14 16.65 -35.00
C PRO A 152 -9.18 18.13 -35.40
N PRO A 153 -10.33 18.78 -35.62
CA PRO A 153 -10.41 20.22 -35.90
C PRO A 153 -9.86 21.06 -34.75
N GLU A 154 -10.18 20.69 -33.50
CA GLU A 154 -9.65 21.36 -32.29
C GLU A 154 -8.14 21.23 -32.18
N ALA A 155 -7.58 20.07 -32.58
CA ALA A 155 -6.13 19.85 -32.59
C ALA A 155 -5.43 20.73 -33.62
N VAL A 156 -6.02 20.89 -34.80
CA VAL A 156 -5.42 21.70 -35.89
C VAL A 156 -5.55 23.18 -35.63
N LEU A 157 -6.72 23.64 -35.20
CA LEU A 157 -7.03 25.08 -35.06
C LEU A 157 -6.67 25.62 -33.67
N GLY A 158 -6.46 24.73 -32.70
CA GLY A 158 -6.38 25.08 -31.29
C GLY A 158 -7.77 25.37 -30.71
N CYS A 159 -7.90 25.22 -29.42
CA CYS A 159 -9.15 25.48 -28.71
C CYS A 159 -8.91 25.88 -27.24
N SER A 160 -9.97 26.38 -26.61
CA SER A 160 -10.03 26.53 -25.16
C SER A 160 -11.00 25.51 -24.62
N LYS A 161 -10.56 24.66 -23.71
CA LYS A 161 -11.35 23.54 -23.18
C LYS A 161 -11.44 23.59 -21.67
N GLU A 162 -12.67 23.47 -21.16
CA GLU A 162 -12.89 23.29 -19.73
C GLU A 162 -12.61 21.84 -19.36
N ILE A 163 -11.77 21.63 -18.35
CA ILE A 163 -11.48 20.33 -17.76
C ILE A 163 -11.79 20.35 -16.26
N GLU A 164 -12.28 19.23 -15.76
CA GLU A 164 -12.48 19.02 -14.34
C GLU A 164 -11.19 18.47 -13.72
N THR A 165 -10.75 19.12 -12.64
CA THR A 165 -9.56 18.73 -11.88
C THR A 165 -9.93 18.53 -10.41
N LEU A 166 -8.98 18.06 -9.60
CA LEU A 166 -9.17 17.97 -8.14
C LEU A 166 -9.39 19.34 -7.48
N HIS A 167 -8.88 20.40 -8.11
CA HIS A 167 -9.01 21.79 -7.65
C HIS A 167 -10.25 22.50 -8.22
N GLY A 168 -11.10 21.79 -8.96
CA GLY A 168 -12.28 22.34 -9.62
C GLY A 168 -12.12 22.42 -11.13
N LYS A 169 -13.08 23.10 -11.77
CA LYS A 169 -13.09 23.29 -13.22
C LYS A 169 -12.14 24.40 -13.63
N ILE A 170 -11.33 24.15 -14.63
CA ILE A 170 -10.38 25.11 -15.19
C ILE A 170 -10.45 25.11 -16.72
N ASN A 171 -10.21 26.26 -17.32
CA ASN A 171 -10.09 26.39 -18.77
C ASN A 171 -8.62 26.31 -19.17
N ILE A 172 -8.28 25.33 -20.01
CA ILE A 172 -6.95 25.19 -20.60
C ILE A 172 -6.95 25.66 -22.05
N LYS A 173 -5.91 26.37 -22.44
CA LYS A 173 -5.72 26.79 -23.83
C LYS A 173 -4.83 25.78 -24.53
N ILE A 174 -5.37 25.10 -25.53
CA ILE A 174 -4.67 24.13 -26.35
C ILE A 174 -4.19 24.84 -27.62
N PRO A 175 -2.88 24.87 -27.91
CA PRO A 175 -2.35 25.52 -29.08
C PRO A 175 -2.74 24.81 -30.36
N ALA A 176 -2.73 25.51 -31.48
CA ALA A 176 -2.94 24.92 -32.78
C ALA A 176 -1.77 23.99 -33.16
N GLY A 177 -2.08 22.92 -33.91
CA GLY A 177 -1.07 21.94 -34.34
C GLY A 177 -0.59 20.99 -33.26
N VAL A 178 -1.37 20.80 -32.17
CA VAL A 178 -1.03 19.87 -31.10
C VAL A 178 -1.13 18.42 -31.58
N SER A 179 -0.18 17.59 -31.17
CA SER A 179 -0.15 16.15 -31.46
C SER A 179 -0.78 15.33 -30.34
N SER A 180 -1.34 14.17 -30.71
CA SER A 180 -1.83 13.20 -29.71
C SER A 180 -0.66 12.69 -28.87
N GLY A 181 -0.87 12.60 -27.54
CA GLY A 181 0.16 12.24 -26.57
C GLY A 181 0.95 13.42 -26.04
N GLN A 182 0.82 14.61 -26.61
CA GLN A 182 1.46 15.82 -26.09
C GLN A 182 0.85 16.20 -24.75
N SER A 183 1.69 16.58 -23.76
CA SER A 183 1.25 16.95 -22.41
C SER A 183 1.37 18.45 -22.18
N LEU A 184 0.29 19.00 -21.60
CA LEU A 184 0.25 20.39 -21.12
C LEU A 184 0.36 20.39 -19.61
N ARG A 185 1.42 20.99 -19.07
CA ARG A 185 1.68 21.03 -17.63
C ARG A 185 0.86 22.13 -16.96
N LEU A 186 0.05 21.76 -16.01
CA LEU A 186 -0.72 22.65 -15.16
C LEU A 186 -0.10 22.63 -13.75
N LYS A 187 0.60 23.73 -13.44
CA LYS A 187 1.36 23.82 -12.19
C LYS A 187 0.45 23.81 -10.99
N GLN A 188 0.85 23.09 -9.92
CA GLN A 188 0.17 23.02 -8.63
C GLN A 188 -1.27 22.49 -8.69
N MET A 189 -1.61 21.69 -9.70
CA MET A 189 -2.94 21.07 -9.88
C MET A 189 -2.93 19.55 -9.60
N GLY A 190 -1.84 19.02 -9.06
CA GLY A 190 -1.68 17.61 -8.67
C GLY A 190 -2.05 17.33 -7.22
N LEU A 191 -1.50 16.27 -6.66
CA LEU A 191 -1.71 15.83 -5.28
C LEU A 191 -1.07 16.75 -4.24
N PRO A 192 -1.63 16.81 -3.02
CA PRO A 192 -1.03 17.56 -1.93
C PRO A 192 0.31 16.94 -1.51
N LYS A 193 1.35 17.78 -1.44
CA LYS A 193 2.67 17.47 -0.90
C LYS A 193 2.82 17.97 0.52
N THR A 194 3.95 17.69 1.15
CA THR A 194 4.34 18.30 2.43
C THR A 194 4.42 19.82 2.31
N SER A 195 4.87 20.32 1.15
CA SER A 195 4.91 21.74 0.81
C SER A 195 4.27 21.97 -0.57
N GLY A 196 3.02 22.48 -0.57
CA GLY A 196 2.28 22.78 -1.80
C GLY A 196 1.59 21.57 -2.44
N TYR A 197 1.53 21.60 -3.76
CA TYR A 197 0.88 20.59 -4.59
C TYR A 197 1.82 20.13 -5.71
N GLY A 198 1.60 18.92 -6.21
CA GLY A 198 2.18 18.44 -7.45
C GLY A 198 1.59 19.15 -8.66
N ASP A 199 1.97 18.71 -9.84
CA ASP A 199 1.44 19.25 -11.09
C ASP A 199 0.44 18.27 -11.70
N LEU A 200 -0.44 18.79 -12.56
CA LEU A 200 -1.31 17.99 -13.40
C LEU A 200 -0.83 18.09 -14.85
N ASN A 201 -0.50 16.97 -15.44
CA ASN A 201 -0.13 16.85 -16.85
C ASN A 201 -1.38 16.47 -17.65
N ALA A 202 -1.96 17.43 -18.38
CA ALA A 202 -3.07 17.20 -19.28
C ALA A 202 -2.53 16.58 -20.58
N LYS A 203 -2.69 15.27 -20.74
CA LYS A 203 -2.23 14.52 -21.92
C LYS A 203 -3.30 14.58 -23.01
N ILE A 204 -2.96 15.20 -24.11
CA ILE A 204 -3.90 15.37 -25.22
C ILE A 204 -4.13 14.05 -25.94
N LYS A 205 -5.40 13.71 -26.13
CA LYS A 205 -5.82 12.55 -26.90
C LYS A 205 -6.79 12.99 -28.00
N ILE A 206 -6.38 12.79 -29.24
CA ILE A 206 -7.20 13.13 -30.40
C ILE A 206 -8.18 11.98 -30.63
N VAL A 207 -9.46 12.28 -30.50
CA VAL A 207 -10.56 11.29 -30.64
C VAL A 207 -11.41 11.67 -31.85
N VAL A 208 -11.60 10.72 -32.75
CA VAL A 208 -12.47 10.89 -33.91
C VAL A 208 -13.91 10.58 -33.50
N PRO A 209 -14.87 11.52 -33.67
CA PRO A 209 -16.27 11.28 -33.38
C PRO A 209 -16.80 10.14 -34.21
N LYS A 210 -17.55 9.22 -33.60
CA LYS A 210 -18.17 8.08 -34.33
C LYS A 210 -19.32 8.51 -35.26
N ASN A 211 -20.08 9.55 -34.87
CA ASN A 211 -21.23 10.05 -35.58
C ASN A 211 -20.89 11.40 -36.19
N MET A 212 -20.60 11.43 -37.49
CA MET A 212 -20.34 12.65 -38.25
C MET A 212 -21.46 12.87 -39.29
N SER A 213 -21.83 14.13 -39.51
CA SER A 213 -22.74 14.47 -40.60
C SER A 213 -22.08 14.24 -41.97
N LYS A 214 -22.90 14.07 -43.01
CA LYS A 214 -22.38 13.91 -44.37
C LYS A 214 -21.52 15.09 -44.80
N GLU A 215 -21.88 16.29 -44.40
CA GLU A 215 -21.13 17.53 -44.69
C GLU A 215 -19.73 17.50 -44.09
N VAL A 216 -19.58 17.04 -42.84
CA VAL A 216 -18.28 16.92 -42.19
C VAL A 216 -17.43 15.87 -42.90
N ILE A 217 -18.01 14.73 -43.28
CA ILE A 217 -17.31 13.69 -44.04
C ILE A 217 -16.81 14.25 -45.39
N ASP A 218 -17.63 15.02 -46.09
CA ASP A 218 -17.25 15.59 -47.39
C ASP A 218 -16.15 16.65 -47.24
N LEU A 219 -16.13 17.42 -46.17
CA LEU A 219 -15.01 18.31 -45.84
C LEU A 219 -13.73 17.54 -45.59
N TYR A 220 -13.77 16.43 -44.84
CA TYR A 220 -12.57 15.57 -44.62
C TYR A 220 -12.07 14.94 -45.90
N LYS A 221 -12.96 14.54 -46.85
CA LYS A 221 -12.53 14.07 -48.18
C LYS A 221 -11.81 15.18 -48.98
N LYS A 222 -12.28 16.41 -48.90
CA LYS A 222 -11.59 17.56 -49.52
C LYS A 222 -10.21 17.77 -48.89
N ILE A 223 -10.09 17.71 -47.56
CA ILE A 223 -8.80 17.83 -46.89
C ILE A 223 -7.87 16.71 -47.35
N GLN A 224 -8.34 15.46 -47.43
CA GLN A 224 -7.56 14.33 -47.91
C GLN A 224 -7.04 14.52 -49.36
N SER A 225 -7.78 15.21 -50.22
CA SER A 225 -7.35 15.49 -51.59
C SER A 225 -6.31 16.61 -51.67
N LEU A 226 -6.07 17.38 -50.60
CA LEU A 226 -5.12 18.47 -50.49
C LEU A 226 -3.83 18.10 -49.78
N SER A 227 -3.81 16.93 -49.13
CA SER A 227 -2.64 16.37 -48.43
C SER A 227 -1.82 15.46 -49.33
#